data_4289ec03d39fa45a2ad340c1a73f8063
#
_entry.id   4289ec03d39fa45a2ad340c1a73f8063
#
_cell.length_a   1.000
_cell.length_b   1.000
_cell.length_c   1.000
_cell.angle_alpha   90.00
_cell.angle_beta   90.00
_cell.angle_gamma   90.00
#
_symmetry.space_group_name_H-M   'P 1'
#
loop_
_entity.id
_entity.type
_entity.pdbx_description
1 polymer ?
#
loop_
_entity_poly.entity_id
_entity_poly.type
_entity_poly.pdbx_seq_one_letter_code
_entity_poly.pdbx_strand_id
1 'polypeptide(L)'
;MSKLTVGMRRRIKRRLSGEKPTIWVGKSGASKELLKEVEKQLEKNEMVKVKVLKSALEGNKAKEIASTIAEQTEASLVEVRGHTFMLYKRRKK
;
A
#
# COMPACT_ATOMS: atom_id res chain seq x y z
N MET A 1 -11.38 10.28 10.64
CA MET A 1 -11.01 9.04 9.95
C MET A 1 -11.90 8.83 8.74
N SER A 2 -11.32 8.83 7.58
CA SER A 2 -12.11 8.64 6.37
C SER A 2 -12.16 7.16 6.01
N LYS A 3 -13.32 6.58 6.07
CA LYS A 3 -13.51 5.22 5.59
C LYS A 3 -13.69 5.28 4.08
N LEU A 4 -13.06 4.35 3.40
CA LEU A 4 -13.24 4.24 1.96
C LEU A 4 -14.66 3.77 1.66
N THR A 5 -15.33 4.50 0.79
CA THR A 5 -16.64 4.05 0.29
C THR A 5 -16.40 2.95 -0.74
N VAL A 6 -17.44 2.18 -1.03
CA VAL A 6 -17.37 1.14 -2.06
C VAL A 6 -17.00 1.76 -3.41
N GLY A 7 -17.57 2.90 -3.73
CA GLY A 7 -17.26 3.60 -4.98
C GLY A 7 -15.82 4.06 -5.08
N MET A 8 -15.28 4.60 -4.00
CA MET A 8 -13.89 5.04 -3.95
C MET A 8 -12.94 3.87 -4.10
N ARG A 9 -13.21 2.77 -3.39
CA ARG A 9 -12.40 1.57 -3.47
C ARG A 9 -12.35 1.01 -4.88
N ARG A 10 -13.52 0.96 -5.53
CA ARG A 10 -13.63 0.47 -6.90
C ARG A 10 -12.83 1.36 -7.87
N ARG A 11 -12.92 2.67 -7.70
CA ARG A 11 -12.20 3.60 -8.56
C ARG A 11 -10.69 3.49 -8.40
N ILE A 12 -10.22 3.36 -7.16
CA ILE A 12 -8.80 3.19 -6.88
C ILE A 12 -8.29 1.90 -7.50
N LYS A 13 -9.02 0.80 -7.32
CA LYS A 13 -8.65 -0.49 -7.88
C LYS A 13 -8.57 -0.44 -9.41
N ARG A 14 -9.53 0.23 -10.02
CA ARG A 14 -9.55 0.38 -11.48
C ARG A 14 -8.34 1.17 -11.96
N ARG A 15 -8.02 2.25 -11.28
CA ARG A 15 -6.88 3.09 -11.65
C ARG A 15 -5.55 2.36 -11.48
N LEU A 16 -5.36 1.70 -10.34
CA LEU A 16 -4.09 1.05 -10.04
C LEU A 16 -3.90 -0.30 -10.72
N SER A 17 -4.98 -0.97 -11.12
CA SER A 17 -4.86 -2.28 -11.72
C SER A 17 -4.08 -2.28 -13.03
N GLY A 18 -4.11 -1.17 -13.75
CA GLY A 18 -3.37 -1.03 -15.00
C GLY A 18 -1.97 -0.46 -14.82
N GLU A 19 -1.57 -0.14 -13.60
CA GLU A 19 -0.26 0.44 -13.33
C GLU A 19 0.68 -0.58 -12.71
N LYS A 20 1.98 -0.34 -12.91
CA LYS A 20 3.01 -1.17 -12.28
C LYS A 20 3.20 -0.70 -10.84
N PRO A 21 3.58 -1.63 -9.93
CA PRO A 21 3.91 -1.22 -8.57
C PRO A 21 5.04 -0.21 -8.59
N THR A 22 4.96 0.77 -7.71
CA THR A 22 5.99 1.80 -7.58
C THR A 22 6.88 1.60 -6.37
N ILE A 23 6.50 0.67 -5.50
CA ILE A 23 7.27 0.35 -4.29
C ILE A 23 7.36 -1.17 -4.18
N TRP A 24 8.50 -1.66 -3.73
CA TRP A 24 8.73 -3.09 -3.52
C TRP A 24 9.16 -3.33 -2.08
N VAL A 25 8.52 -4.28 -1.41
CA VAL A 25 8.88 -4.66 -0.06
C VAL A 25 9.82 -5.86 -0.14
N GLY A 26 11.05 -5.67 0.31
CA GLY A 26 12.06 -6.72 0.30
C GLY A 26 12.26 -7.37 1.66
N LYS A 27 13.43 -7.97 1.86
CA LYS A 27 13.78 -8.73 3.07
C LYS A 27 13.62 -7.92 4.36
N SER A 28 13.85 -6.62 4.30
CA SER A 28 13.73 -5.76 5.47
C SER A 28 12.28 -5.50 5.90
N GLY A 29 11.32 -5.89 5.07
CA GLY A 29 9.91 -5.69 5.39
C GLY A 29 9.54 -4.23 5.49
N ALA A 30 8.77 -3.89 6.52
CA ALA A 30 8.30 -2.51 6.73
C ALA A 30 9.36 -1.66 7.43
N SER A 31 10.49 -1.44 6.76
CA SER A 31 11.58 -0.62 7.30
C SER A 31 11.17 0.86 7.34
N LYS A 32 11.91 1.66 8.12
CA LYS A 32 11.67 3.09 8.21
C LYS A 32 11.80 3.77 6.84
N GLU A 33 12.79 3.33 6.06
CA GLU A 33 13.01 3.88 4.73
C GLU A 33 11.84 3.57 3.79
N LEU A 34 11.34 2.34 3.86
CA LEU A 34 10.19 1.95 3.09
C LEU A 34 8.95 2.77 3.47
N LEU A 35 8.72 2.91 4.77
CA LEU A 35 7.57 3.67 5.25
C LEU A 35 7.62 5.13 4.81
N LYS A 36 8.80 5.73 4.84
CA LYS A 36 8.98 7.10 4.37
C LYS A 36 8.66 7.22 2.88
N GLU A 37 9.09 6.24 2.10
CA GLU A 37 8.82 6.25 0.66
C GLU A 37 7.33 6.09 0.38
N VAL A 38 6.66 5.22 1.12
CA VAL A 38 5.22 5.04 1.00
C VAL A 38 4.49 6.34 1.33
N GLU A 39 4.86 6.97 2.45
CA GLU A 39 4.25 8.24 2.84
C GLU A 39 4.46 9.32 1.80
N LYS A 40 5.66 9.40 1.25
CA LYS A 40 6.00 10.38 0.23
C LYS A 40 5.13 10.22 -1.02
N GLN A 41 4.97 8.98 -1.47
CA GLN A 41 4.15 8.72 -2.64
C GLN A 41 2.66 8.94 -2.38
N LEU A 42 2.20 8.62 -1.17
CA LEU A 42 0.82 8.88 -0.79
C LEU A 42 0.54 10.38 -0.73
N GLU A 43 1.50 11.16 -0.26
CA GLU A 43 1.39 12.61 -0.23
C GLU A 43 1.27 13.18 -1.64
N LYS A 44 2.02 12.62 -2.56
CA LYS A 44 2.05 13.09 -3.93
C LYS A 44 0.84 12.62 -4.75
N ASN A 45 0.47 11.36 -4.62
CA ASN A 45 -0.51 10.73 -5.49
C ASN A 45 -1.78 10.26 -4.81
N GLU A 46 -1.85 10.34 -3.49
CA GLU A 46 -2.97 9.86 -2.68
C GLU A 46 -3.15 8.34 -2.68
N MET A 47 -2.55 7.64 -3.61
CA MET A 47 -2.67 6.19 -3.69
C MET A 47 -1.35 5.59 -4.16
N VAL A 48 -1.10 4.35 -3.78
CA VAL A 48 0.14 3.67 -4.13
C VAL A 48 -0.10 2.18 -4.28
N LYS A 49 0.62 1.58 -5.21
CA LYS A 49 0.59 0.13 -5.43
C LYS A 49 1.93 -0.44 -5.00
N VAL A 50 1.91 -1.41 -4.10
CA VAL A 50 3.12 -1.98 -3.51
C VAL A 50 3.17 -3.47 -3.80
N LYS A 51 4.33 -3.94 -4.24
CA LYS A 51 4.54 -5.37 -4.46
C LYS A 51 5.42 -5.93 -3.35
N VAL A 52 5.03 -7.08 -2.82
CA VAL A 52 5.79 -7.77 -1.79
C VAL A 52 6.63 -8.85 -2.45
N LEU A 53 7.95 -8.76 -2.30
CA LEU A 53 8.87 -9.73 -2.88
C LEU A 53 8.90 -11.01 -2.06
N LYS A 54 9.30 -12.12 -2.69
CA LYS A 54 9.36 -13.41 -2.01
C LYS A 54 10.22 -13.37 -0.75
N SER A 55 11.31 -12.62 -0.78
CA SER A 55 12.20 -12.51 0.37
C SER A 55 11.50 -11.91 1.60
N ALA A 56 10.49 -11.08 1.39
CA ALA A 56 9.74 -10.48 2.49
C ALA A 56 8.65 -11.42 3.01
N LEU A 57 8.30 -12.45 2.24
CA LEU A 57 7.24 -13.38 2.61
C LEU A 57 7.67 -14.54 3.50
N GLU A 58 8.97 -14.67 3.76
CA GLU A 58 9.45 -15.70 4.65
C GLU A 58 8.92 -15.48 6.06
N GLY A 59 8.01 -16.36 6.47
CA GLY A 59 7.40 -16.28 7.79
C GLY A 59 6.29 -15.23 7.91
N ASN A 60 6.00 -14.50 6.85
CA ASN A 60 4.97 -13.44 6.86
C ASN A 60 4.07 -13.55 5.65
N LYS A 61 2.82 -13.15 5.83
CA LYS A 61 1.86 -13.13 4.73
C LYS A 61 1.79 -11.72 4.15
N ALA A 62 1.56 -11.61 2.85
CA ALA A 62 1.44 -10.32 2.19
C ALA A 62 0.39 -9.43 2.86
N LYS A 63 -0.71 -10.03 3.31
CA LYS A 63 -1.78 -9.31 3.99
C LYS A 63 -1.30 -8.67 5.31
N GLU A 64 -0.47 -9.39 6.06
CA GLU A 64 0.06 -8.88 7.32
C GLU A 64 1.01 -7.71 7.07
N ILE A 65 1.87 -7.85 6.08
CA ILE A 65 2.80 -6.78 5.70
C ILE A 65 2.02 -5.56 5.25
N ALA A 66 1.00 -5.76 4.42
CA ALA A 66 0.16 -4.68 3.92
C ALA A 66 -0.55 -3.96 5.07
N SER A 67 -1.10 -4.71 6.02
CA SER A 67 -1.79 -4.14 7.18
C SER A 67 -0.85 -3.32 8.04
N THR A 68 0.36 -3.83 8.27
CA THR A 68 1.37 -3.13 9.05
C THR A 68 1.76 -1.81 8.39
N ILE A 69 2.01 -1.85 7.09
CA ILE A 69 2.39 -0.64 6.35
C ILE A 69 1.24 0.37 6.33
N ALA A 70 0.02 -0.10 6.12
CA ALA A 70 -1.14 0.78 6.12
C ALA A 70 -1.29 1.46 7.49
N GLU A 71 -1.15 0.70 8.56
CA GLU A 71 -1.26 1.22 9.91
C GLU A 71 -0.15 2.24 10.22
N GLN A 72 1.09 1.91 9.89
CA GLN A 72 2.22 2.79 10.16
C GLN A 72 2.20 4.08 9.36
N THR A 73 1.61 4.07 8.18
CA THR A 73 1.50 5.25 7.33
C THR A 73 0.16 5.95 7.47
N GLU A 74 -0.70 5.42 8.33
CA GLU A 74 -2.08 5.93 8.52
C GLU A 74 -2.88 5.94 7.21
N ALA A 75 -2.59 4.96 6.36
CA ALA A 75 -3.29 4.82 5.08
C ALA A 75 -4.38 3.76 5.19
N SER A 76 -5.30 3.79 4.24
CA SER A 76 -6.34 2.78 4.14
C SER A 76 -5.89 1.68 3.19
N LEU A 77 -6.03 0.43 3.62
CA LEU A 77 -5.71 -0.71 2.78
C LEU A 77 -6.91 -0.96 1.85
N VAL A 78 -6.69 -0.73 0.57
CA VAL A 78 -7.76 -0.85 -0.43
C VAL A 78 -7.98 -2.30 -0.84
N GLU A 79 -6.90 -3.00 -1.18
CA GLU A 79 -7.00 -4.38 -1.62
C GLU A 79 -5.64 -5.07 -1.50
N VAL A 80 -5.68 -6.38 -1.23
CA VAL A 80 -4.50 -7.23 -1.30
C VAL A 80 -4.82 -8.28 -2.35
N ARG A 81 -4.01 -8.32 -3.40
CA ARG A 81 -4.17 -9.29 -4.49
C ARG A 81 -2.85 -10.02 -4.69
N GLY A 82 -2.79 -11.30 -4.31
CA GLY A 82 -1.56 -12.06 -4.41
C GLY A 82 -0.47 -11.41 -3.57
N HIS A 83 0.63 -11.02 -4.20
CA HIS A 83 1.75 -10.38 -3.52
C HIS A 83 1.75 -8.86 -3.69
N THR A 84 0.63 -8.31 -4.16
CA THR A 84 0.53 -6.87 -4.40
C THR A 84 -0.60 -6.30 -3.55
N PHE A 85 -0.41 -5.10 -3.04
CA PHE A 85 -1.49 -4.42 -2.32
C PHE A 85 -1.56 -2.96 -2.70
N MET A 86 -2.73 -2.38 -2.46
CA MET A 86 -3.01 -0.99 -2.81
C MET A 86 -3.38 -0.22 -1.57
N LEU A 87 -2.79 0.97 -1.42
CA LEU A 87 -3.05 1.86 -0.29
C LEU A 87 -3.60 3.19 -0.78
N TYR A 88 -4.41 3.81 0.06
CA TYR A 88 -4.95 5.13 -0.21
C TYR A 88 -4.89 5.97 1.05
N LYS A 89 -4.48 7.22 0.90
CA LYS A 89 -4.49 8.16 1.99
C LYS A 89 -4.90 9.53 1.45
N ARG A 90 -5.96 10.08 2.05
CA ARG A 90 -6.44 11.39 1.64
C ARG A 90 -5.39 12.45 1.99
N ARG A 91 -5.07 13.29 1.01
CA ARG A 91 -4.10 14.35 1.26
C ARG A 91 -4.66 15.37 2.23
N LYS A 92 -3.80 15.83 3.12
CA LYS A 92 -4.15 16.94 4.00
C LYS A 92 -3.98 18.23 3.19
N LYS A 93 -4.94 19.09 3.31
CA LYS A 93 -4.82 20.42 2.73
C LYS A 93 -4.08 21.33 3.69
#